data_c1b4724bae892d5dafb2c70a93439a15
#
_entry.id   c1b4724bae892d5dafb2c70a93439a15
#
_cell.length_a   1.000
_cell.length_b   1.000
_cell.length_c   1.000
_cell.angle_alpha   90.00
_cell.angle_beta   90.00
_cell.angle_gamma   90.00
#
_symmetry.space_group_name_H-M   'P 1'
#
loop_
_entity.id
_entity.type
_entity.pdbx_description
1 polymer ?
#
loop_
_entity_poly.entity_id
_entity_poly.type
_entity_poly.pdbx_seq_one_letter_code
_entity_poly.pdbx_strand_id
1 'polypeptide(L)'
;MKNLSPHRATRRALMGLAGGLTAALALTACGANSDPQGEPESTASAAGGSVVVGSADFPESQIIAEIYAGALEAAGFEATTKLNIGSREIYYTALEDGSIDIMPEYGGNLLLFADPEATAASAEDILAALPDALAAKSPDVELGVLEPSEAEDKDALVVTAATAEKYNLESLEDLAKVCGEITIGAPSTFQERAYGLPGLKEKYNCEPGGFEAINDGGGDITLQALLNDDVQAADIYTTTPSIQDNDLVVLEDPENNFIAQQVLPLVNTGTVSSQAQETLNKVSAELTTEDLLSLNREVSGSEKRNPADAAADWLKEKGLAG
;
A
#
# COMPACT_ATOMS: atom_id res chain seq x y z
N MET A 1 59.36 -1.47 15.35
CA MET A 1 60.09 -2.21 16.40
C MET A 1 59.15 -3.27 16.94
N LYS A 2 59.58 -4.53 16.64
CA LYS A 2 59.49 -5.74 17.47
C LYS A 2 58.07 -6.20 17.84
N ASN A 3 57.62 -7.34 17.54
CA ASN A 3 58.07 -8.72 17.24
C ASN A 3 56.84 -9.58 17.58
N LEU A 4 56.36 -10.42 16.68
CA LEU A 4 56.62 -11.86 16.52
C LEU A 4 56.18 -12.69 17.75
N SER A 5 55.39 -13.67 17.71
CA SER A 5 55.12 -14.84 16.89
C SER A 5 54.70 -16.00 17.83
N PRO A 6 54.47 -17.23 17.37
CA PRO A 6 53.31 -18.07 17.60
C PRO A 6 53.70 -19.39 18.35
N HIS A 7 52.71 -20.20 18.73
CA HIS A 7 52.93 -21.66 18.97
C HIS A 7 51.63 -22.43 18.66
N ARG A 8 51.60 -23.17 17.65
CA ARG A 8 51.96 -24.57 17.26
C ARG A 8 51.66 -25.65 18.33
N ALA A 9 50.72 -26.43 17.96
CA ALA A 9 50.69 -27.90 17.76
C ALA A 9 50.93 -28.82 18.97
N THR A 10 50.09 -29.83 19.14
CA THR A 10 50.49 -31.21 18.86
C THR A 10 49.32 -32.20 18.93
N ARG A 11 49.36 -33.12 18.00
CA ARG A 11 48.60 -34.37 17.84
C ARG A 11 48.87 -35.34 19.00
N ARG A 12 47.90 -36.21 19.28
CA ARG A 12 48.16 -37.65 19.41
C ARG A 12 46.87 -38.47 19.35
N ALA A 13 46.88 -39.36 18.41
CA ALA A 13 46.01 -40.50 18.24
C ALA A 13 46.42 -41.62 19.23
N LEU A 14 45.49 -42.47 19.59
CA LEU A 14 45.80 -43.91 19.79
C LEU A 14 44.51 -44.73 19.77
N MET A 15 44.59 -45.82 19.04
CA MET A 15 43.68 -46.94 18.84
C MET A 15 43.47 -47.74 20.10
N GLY A 16 42.37 -48.44 20.15
CA GLY A 16 42.20 -49.60 21.07
C GLY A 16 40.93 -50.39 20.71
N LEU A 17 41.19 -51.59 20.26
CA LEU A 17 40.40 -52.61 19.61
C LEU A 17 39.67 -53.54 20.63
N ALA A 18 38.59 -54.20 20.13
CA ALA A 18 38.10 -55.56 20.46
C ALA A 18 37.21 -55.74 21.69
N GLY A 19 36.03 -56.28 21.49
CA GLY A 19 35.71 -57.68 21.46
C GLY A 19 34.49 -58.03 22.29
N GLY A 20 33.54 -58.68 21.70
CA GLY A 20 33.01 -59.96 22.21
C GLY A 20 31.54 -60.01 22.70
N LEU A 21 30.76 -60.61 21.90
CA LEU A 21 29.86 -61.76 22.07
C LEU A 21 28.62 -61.68 22.95
N THR A 22 27.48 -61.79 22.26
CA THR A 22 26.28 -62.61 22.47
C THR A 22 25.62 -62.72 23.84
N ALA A 23 24.31 -62.44 23.87
CA ALA A 23 23.27 -63.31 24.34
C ALA A 23 21.88 -62.90 23.88
N ALA A 24 21.21 -63.78 23.17
CA ALA A 24 19.80 -63.66 22.80
C ALA A 24 18.91 -63.98 23.98
N LEU A 25 17.82 -63.24 24.16
CA LEU A 25 16.63 -63.71 24.87
C LEU A 25 15.42 -62.97 24.23
N ALA A 26 14.62 -63.82 23.57
CA ALA A 26 13.31 -63.48 23.10
C ALA A 26 12.31 -63.41 24.27
N LEU A 27 11.46 -62.41 24.30
CA LEU A 27 10.15 -62.49 24.95
C LEU A 27 9.18 -61.53 24.24
N THR A 28 8.16 -62.19 23.77
CA THR A 28 6.96 -61.64 23.12
C THR A 28 6.16 -60.69 24.00
N ALA A 29 5.69 -59.61 23.45
CA ALA A 29 4.43 -59.03 23.83
C ALA A 29 3.86 -58.11 22.71
N CYS A 30 2.60 -58.33 22.47
CA CYS A 30 1.70 -57.76 21.49
C CYS A 30 1.68 -56.25 21.31
N GLY A 31 1.53 -55.83 20.07
CA GLY A 31 0.54 -54.80 19.73
C GLY A 31 1.01 -53.35 19.69
N ALA A 32 1.52 -52.94 18.57
CA ALA A 32 1.17 -51.69 17.91
C ALA A 32 1.82 -51.69 16.52
N ASN A 33 1.02 -51.72 15.51
CA ASN A 33 1.43 -51.46 14.14
C ASN A 33 1.88 -50.00 14.09
N SER A 34 3.18 -49.77 14.15
CA SER A 34 3.80 -48.51 13.73
C SER A 34 4.51 -48.84 12.43
N ASP A 35 3.90 -48.47 11.34
CA ASP A 35 4.49 -48.53 10.01
C ASP A 35 5.67 -47.53 9.96
N PRO A 36 6.93 -48.00 9.77
CA PRO A 36 8.08 -47.08 9.68
C PRO A 36 8.23 -46.43 8.30
N GLN A 37 7.21 -46.50 7.47
CA GLN A 37 7.06 -45.76 6.21
C GLN A 37 5.85 -44.84 6.27
N GLY A 38 5.63 -44.12 7.38
CA GLY A 38 4.84 -42.91 7.37
C GLY A 38 5.53 -41.96 6.39
N GLU A 39 4.91 -41.73 5.22
CA GLU A 39 5.23 -40.62 4.37
C GLU A 39 5.31 -39.37 5.25
N PRO A 40 6.28 -38.43 5.02
CA PRO A 40 6.25 -37.16 5.72
C PRO A 40 4.84 -36.58 5.47
N GLU A 41 4.11 -36.27 6.55
CA GLU A 41 2.92 -35.46 6.44
C GLU A 41 3.29 -34.31 5.51
N SER A 42 2.78 -34.36 4.29
CA SER A 42 2.81 -33.18 3.43
C SER A 42 2.11 -32.13 4.26
N THR A 43 2.86 -31.15 4.75
CA THR A 43 2.30 -29.87 5.12
C THR A 43 1.40 -29.50 3.95
N ALA A 44 0.08 -29.50 4.19
CA ALA A 44 -0.89 -29.13 3.18
C ALA A 44 -0.41 -27.79 2.63
N SER A 45 0.13 -27.80 1.41
CA SER A 45 0.40 -26.57 0.68
C SER A 45 -0.93 -25.86 0.64
N ALA A 46 -0.99 -24.63 1.09
CA ALA A 46 -2.22 -23.85 1.04
C ALA A 46 -2.83 -24.02 -0.36
N ALA A 47 -4.10 -24.42 -0.42
CA ALA A 47 -4.72 -24.84 -1.67
C ALA A 47 -4.71 -23.72 -2.74
N GLY A 48 -4.47 -22.46 -2.32
CA GLY A 48 -4.50 -21.27 -3.14
C GLY A 48 -3.15 -20.76 -3.64
N GLY A 49 -2.00 -21.27 -3.12
CA GLY A 49 -0.68 -20.69 -3.43
C GLY A 49 -0.26 -19.57 -2.49
N SER A 50 0.96 -19.04 -2.68
CA SER A 50 1.52 -17.94 -1.88
C SER A 50 1.44 -16.64 -2.67
N VAL A 51 1.07 -15.52 -2.00
CA VAL A 51 0.99 -14.18 -2.58
C VAL A 51 1.51 -13.13 -1.61
N VAL A 52 2.12 -12.07 -2.12
CA VAL A 52 2.66 -10.96 -1.34
C VAL A 52 1.90 -9.68 -1.69
N VAL A 53 1.24 -9.08 -0.70
CA VAL A 53 0.52 -7.81 -0.86
C VAL A 53 1.39 -6.66 -0.37
N GLY A 54 1.65 -5.68 -1.24
CA GLY A 54 2.40 -4.47 -0.89
C GLY A 54 1.52 -3.34 -0.37
N SER A 55 2.11 -2.35 0.31
CA SER A 55 1.50 -1.05 0.55
C SER A 55 2.45 0.11 0.30
N ALA A 56 1.88 1.28 -0.04
CA ALA A 56 2.57 2.54 0.02
C ALA A 56 2.90 2.95 1.48
N ASP A 57 3.54 4.10 1.66
CA ASP A 57 4.03 4.59 2.95
C ASP A 57 3.01 5.46 3.73
N PHE A 58 1.73 5.30 3.48
CA PHE A 58 0.65 5.98 4.21
C PHE A 58 -0.39 4.99 4.76
N PRO A 59 -1.10 5.36 5.84
CA PRO A 59 -1.93 4.44 6.62
C PRO A 59 -3.04 3.75 5.83
N GLU A 60 -3.77 4.47 4.96
CA GLU A 60 -4.88 3.89 4.20
C GLU A 60 -4.42 2.75 3.28
N SER A 61 -3.30 2.96 2.57
CA SER A 61 -2.74 1.89 1.73
C SER A 61 -2.35 0.65 2.55
N GLN A 62 -1.86 0.84 3.79
CA GLN A 62 -1.56 -0.28 4.69
C GLN A 62 -2.83 -1.01 5.12
N ILE A 63 -3.90 -0.28 5.45
CA ILE A 63 -5.20 -0.87 5.83
C ILE A 63 -5.74 -1.71 4.68
N ILE A 64 -5.78 -1.17 3.46
CA ILE A 64 -6.31 -1.88 2.29
C ILE A 64 -5.44 -3.12 1.97
N ALA A 65 -4.11 -3.02 2.11
CA ALA A 65 -3.22 -4.16 1.92
C ALA A 65 -3.49 -5.28 2.94
N GLU A 66 -3.75 -4.95 4.21
CA GLU A 66 -4.13 -5.92 5.24
C GLU A 66 -5.52 -6.52 4.98
N ILE A 67 -6.47 -5.73 4.45
CA ILE A 67 -7.78 -6.24 4.01
C ILE A 67 -7.60 -7.25 2.87
N TYR A 68 -6.80 -6.95 1.85
CA TYR A 68 -6.55 -7.86 0.75
C TYR A 68 -5.89 -9.15 1.22
N ALA A 69 -4.85 -9.05 2.06
CA ALA A 69 -4.15 -10.21 2.61
C ALA A 69 -5.10 -11.08 3.46
N GLY A 70 -5.84 -10.47 4.38
CA GLY A 70 -6.79 -11.19 5.25
C GLY A 70 -7.92 -11.89 4.47
N ALA A 71 -8.47 -11.25 3.43
CA ALA A 71 -9.45 -11.88 2.55
C ALA A 71 -8.88 -13.09 1.80
N LEU A 72 -7.63 -12.98 1.32
CA LEU A 72 -6.94 -14.06 0.64
C LEU A 72 -6.62 -15.22 1.60
N GLU A 73 -6.18 -14.93 2.84
CA GLU A 73 -6.00 -15.94 3.88
C GLU A 73 -7.31 -16.69 4.20
N ALA A 74 -8.41 -15.94 4.32
CA ALA A 74 -9.75 -16.51 4.50
C ALA A 74 -10.18 -17.42 3.34
N ALA A 75 -9.72 -17.13 2.12
CA ALA A 75 -9.95 -17.94 0.92
C ALA A 75 -8.96 -19.13 0.78
N GLY A 76 -8.03 -19.30 1.72
CA GLY A 76 -7.08 -20.43 1.77
C GLY A 76 -5.76 -20.20 1.04
N PHE A 77 -5.38 -18.96 0.77
CA PHE A 77 -4.05 -18.59 0.26
C PHE A 77 -3.05 -18.42 1.41
N GLU A 78 -1.78 -18.56 1.11
CA GLU A 78 -0.68 -18.12 1.99
C GLU A 78 -0.36 -16.66 1.63
N ALA A 79 -1.11 -15.71 2.20
CA ALA A 79 -0.91 -14.31 1.95
C ALA A 79 0.03 -13.69 3.00
N THR A 80 0.88 -12.78 2.56
CA THR A 80 1.76 -11.99 3.45
C THR A 80 1.77 -10.55 3.01
N THR A 81 2.05 -9.62 3.92
CA THR A 81 2.12 -8.19 3.61
C THR A 81 3.56 -7.69 3.61
N LYS A 82 3.87 -6.76 2.70
CA LYS A 82 5.06 -5.88 2.74
C LYS A 82 4.58 -4.44 2.80
N LEU A 83 4.50 -3.90 4.00
CA LEU A 83 3.97 -2.56 4.23
C LEU A 83 5.07 -1.49 4.13
N ASN A 84 4.66 -0.23 3.91
CA ASN A 84 5.56 0.94 3.90
C ASN A 84 6.70 0.83 2.87
N ILE A 85 6.44 0.36 1.67
CA ILE A 85 7.47 0.20 0.63
C ILE A 85 7.99 1.58 0.17
N GLY A 86 7.11 2.57 0.10
CA GLY A 86 7.42 3.92 -0.33
C GLY A 86 6.44 4.48 -1.34
N SER A 87 6.87 5.47 -2.14
CA SER A 87 6.05 6.09 -3.19
C SER A 87 5.79 5.13 -4.36
N ARG A 88 4.85 5.51 -5.27
CA ARG A 88 4.45 4.69 -6.43
C ARG A 88 5.63 4.25 -7.27
N GLU A 89 6.59 5.09 -7.46
CA GLU A 89 7.80 4.81 -8.24
C GLU A 89 8.61 3.64 -7.65
N ILE A 90 8.56 3.46 -6.33
CA ILE A 90 9.29 2.41 -5.62
C ILE A 90 8.50 1.10 -5.63
N TYR A 91 7.23 1.12 -5.19
CA TYR A 91 6.46 -0.13 -5.11
C TYR A 91 6.05 -0.66 -6.49
N TYR A 92 5.94 0.20 -7.51
CA TYR A 92 5.72 -0.25 -8.88
C TYR A 92 6.89 -1.10 -9.39
N THR A 93 8.13 -0.70 -9.07
CA THR A 93 9.31 -1.52 -9.36
C THR A 93 9.28 -2.86 -8.60
N ALA A 94 8.75 -2.88 -7.38
CA ALA A 94 8.60 -4.13 -6.62
C ALA A 94 7.55 -5.09 -7.22
N LEU A 95 6.52 -4.57 -7.91
CA LEU A 95 5.61 -5.38 -8.74
C LEU A 95 6.32 -5.92 -9.98
N GLU A 96 7.10 -5.08 -10.67
CA GLU A 96 7.83 -5.48 -11.88
C GLU A 96 8.88 -6.56 -11.61
N ASP A 97 9.58 -6.49 -10.47
CA ASP A 97 10.62 -7.47 -10.09
C ASP A 97 10.06 -8.71 -9.34
N GLY A 98 8.74 -8.75 -9.10
CA GLY A 98 8.07 -9.85 -8.42
C GLY A 98 8.33 -9.91 -6.91
N SER A 99 8.80 -8.83 -6.29
CA SER A 99 8.95 -8.73 -4.84
C SER A 99 7.61 -8.62 -4.10
N ILE A 100 6.59 -8.14 -4.79
CA ILE A 100 5.17 -8.15 -4.40
C ILE A 100 4.33 -8.58 -5.62
N ASP A 101 3.14 -9.12 -5.37
CA ASP A 101 2.21 -9.60 -6.39
C ASP A 101 0.98 -8.71 -6.55
N ILE A 102 0.59 -8.02 -5.47
CA ILE A 102 -0.65 -7.25 -5.35
C ILE A 102 -0.36 -5.92 -4.68
N MET A 103 -1.00 -4.86 -5.15
CA MET A 103 -0.91 -3.52 -4.57
C MET A 103 -2.29 -2.85 -4.60
N PRO A 104 -2.78 -2.28 -3.48
CA PRO A 104 -3.90 -1.36 -3.54
C PRO A 104 -3.48 -0.07 -4.25
N GLU A 105 -4.28 0.36 -5.22
CA GLU A 105 -3.99 1.51 -6.07
C GLU A 105 -5.22 2.39 -6.28
N TYR A 106 -4.96 3.58 -6.80
CA TYR A 106 -5.94 4.63 -7.09
C TYR A 106 -5.92 4.91 -8.58
N GLY A 107 -7.06 4.66 -9.24
CA GLY A 107 -7.14 4.54 -10.69
C GLY A 107 -6.56 5.72 -11.48
N GLY A 108 -6.92 6.94 -11.13
CA GLY A 108 -6.48 8.13 -11.85
C GLY A 108 -4.98 8.39 -11.73
N ASN A 109 -4.45 8.33 -10.50
CA ASN A 109 -3.01 8.54 -10.26
C ASN A 109 -2.16 7.41 -10.85
N LEU A 110 -2.70 6.18 -10.89
CA LEU A 110 -2.06 5.06 -11.57
C LEU A 110 -1.99 5.31 -13.08
N LEU A 111 -3.10 5.77 -13.68
CA LEU A 111 -3.15 6.10 -15.11
C LEU A 111 -2.14 7.18 -15.47
N LEU A 112 -2.13 8.30 -14.75
CA LEU A 112 -1.19 9.41 -15.00
C LEU A 112 0.28 9.03 -14.75
N PHE A 113 0.53 8.06 -13.87
CA PHE A 113 1.86 7.50 -13.68
C PHE A 113 2.28 6.59 -14.84
N ALA A 114 1.35 5.79 -15.37
CA ALA A 114 1.62 4.91 -16.50
C ALA A 114 1.71 5.67 -17.83
N ASP A 115 0.82 6.63 -18.04
CA ASP A 115 0.76 7.53 -19.19
C ASP A 115 0.53 8.98 -18.74
N PRO A 116 1.59 9.80 -18.62
CA PRO A 116 1.47 11.21 -18.23
C PRO A 116 0.69 12.08 -19.21
N GLU A 117 0.47 11.63 -20.45
CA GLU A 117 -0.29 12.36 -21.47
C GLU A 117 -1.77 11.94 -21.50
N ALA A 118 -2.19 11.03 -20.59
CA ALA A 118 -3.57 10.58 -20.51
C ALA A 118 -4.52 11.76 -20.20
N THR A 119 -5.65 11.81 -20.90
CA THR A 119 -6.68 12.86 -20.74
C THR A 119 -7.97 12.34 -20.12
N ALA A 120 -8.05 11.05 -19.81
CA ALA A 120 -9.20 10.44 -19.14
C ALA A 120 -9.35 11.03 -17.73
N ALA A 121 -10.55 11.46 -17.37
CA ALA A 121 -10.84 12.08 -16.07
C ALA A 121 -12.00 11.39 -15.32
N SER A 122 -12.93 10.75 -16.05
CA SER A 122 -14.01 9.97 -15.45
C SER A 122 -13.50 8.59 -15.02
N ALA A 123 -14.13 7.98 -14.01
CA ALA A 123 -13.78 6.64 -13.56
C ALA A 123 -13.88 5.60 -14.69
N GLU A 124 -14.92 5.66 -15.53
CA GLU A 124 -15.12 4.76 -16.67
C GLU A 124 -14.00 4.88 -17.69
N ASP A 125 -13.63 6.11 -18.11
CA ASP A 125 -12.59 6.35 -19.10
C ASP A 125 -11.19 5.95 -18.56
N ILE A 126 -10.93 6.21 -17.28
CA ILE A 126 -9.69 5.82 -16.59
C ILE A 126 -9.52 4.30 -16.61
N LEU A 127 -10.56 3.57 -16.19
CA LEU A 127 -10.54 2.10 -16.18
C LEU A 127 -10.37 1.51 -17.60
N ALA A 128 -10.95 2.13 -18.60
CA ALA A 128 -10.81 1.72 -19.97
C ALA A 128 -9.39 1.95 -20.53
N ALA A 129 -8.69 3.00 -20.05
CA ALA A 129 -7.35 3.35 -20.52
C ALA A 129 -6.22 2.58 -19.79
N LEU A 130 -6.44 2.18 -18.54
CA LEU A 130 -5.41 1.55 -17.70
C LEU A 130 -4.73 0.32 -18.31
N PRO A 131 -5.44 -0.65 -18.94
CA PRO A 131 -4.78 -1.84 -19.48
C PRO A 131 -3.72 -1.52 -20.53
N ASP A 132 -4.02 -0.63 -21.47
CA ASP A 132 -3.08 -0.23 -22.51
C ASP A 132 -1.90 0.58 -21.96
N ALA A 133 -2.18 1.47 -21.01
CA ALA A 133 -1.15 2.28 -20.33
C ALA A 133 -0.17 1.41 -19.53
N LEU A 134 -0.67 0.43 -18.77
CA LEU A 134 0.16 -0.52 -18.02
C LEU A 134 1.00 -1.41 -18.94
N ALA A 135 0.40 -1.94 -20.00
CA ALA A 135 1.12 -2.75 -20.99
C ALA A 135 2.23 -1.97 -21.71
N ALA A 136 2.01 -0.68 -21.98
CA ALA A 136 3.03 0.18 -22.59
C ALA A 136 4.16 0.51 -21.61
N LYS A 137 3.83 0.73 -20.31
CA LYS A 137 4.81 1.04 -19.29
C LYS A 137 5.66 -0.15 -18.89
N SER A 138 5.06 -1.32 -18.74
CA SER A 138 5.71 -2.56 -18.27
C SER A 138 5.55 -3.71 -19.27
N PRO A 139 6.18 -3.62 -20.46
CA PRO A 139 5.96 -4.59 -21.55
C PRO A 139 6.47 -6.01 -21.23
N ASP A 140 7.33 -6.16 -20.25
CA ASP A 140 7.95 -7.43 -19.85
C ASP A 140 7.21 -8.13 -18.68
N VAL A 141 6.21 -7.48 -18.08
CA VAL A 141 5.44 -8.00 -16.93
C VAL A 141 3.95 -7.84 -17.19
N GLU A 142 3.18 -8.89 -16.91
CA GLU A 142 1.73 -8.87 -17.08
C GLU A 142 1.05 -8.20 -15.86
N LEU A 143 1.08 -6.85 -15.80
CA LEU A 143 0.35 -6.10 -14.81
C LEU A 143 -1.07 -5.80 -15.29
N GLY A 144 -2.04 -5.90 -14.37
CA GLY A 144 -3.43 -5.59 -14.64
C GLY A 144 -4.14 -5.04 -13.42
N VAL A 145 -5.23 -4.31 -13.65
CA VAL A 145 -6.13 -3.86 -12.60
C VAL A 145 -7.36 -4.77 -12.55
N LEU A 146 -7.88 -4.98 -11.35
CA LEU A 146 -9.12 -5.73 -11.12
C LEU A 146 -10.31 -4.76 -11.00
N GLU A 147 -11.49 -5.31 -10.68
CA GLU A 147 -12.70 -4.50 -10.49
C GLU A 147 -12.46 -3.43 -9.42
N PRO A 148 -12.79 -2.16 -9.70
CA PRO A 148 -12.68 -1.09 -8.74
C PRO A 148 -13.74 -1.20 -7.65
N SER A 149 -13.46 -0.59 -6.50
CA SER A 149 -14.46 -0.36 -5.46
C SER A 149 -15.30 0.90 -5.73
N GLU A 150 -16.38 1.08 -4.98
CA GLU A 150 -17.07 2.38 -4.88
C GLU A 150 -16.26 3.39 -4.06
N ALA A 151 -15.28 2.92 -3.28
CA ALA A 151 -14.40 3.77 -2.49
C ALA A 151 -13.55 4.66 -3.38
N GLU A 152 -13.53 5.95 -3.07
CA GLU A 152 -12.73 6.96 -3.74
C GLU A 152 -11.94 7.76 -2.69
N ASP A 153 -10.66 7.97 -2.96
CA ASP A 153 -9.79 8.84 -2.18
C ASP A 153 -8.90 9.69 -3.08
N LYS A 154 -9.13 11.00 -3.09
CA LYS A 154 -8.45 11.96 -3.96
C LYS A 154 -7.41 12.76 -3.20
N ASP A 155 -6.32 13.10 -3.90
CA ASP A 155 -5.53 14.27 -3.54
C ASP A 155 -6.44 15.52 -3.51
N ALA A 156 -6.24 16.40 -2.54
CA ALA A 156 -6.95 17.66 -2.46
C ALA A 156 -6.08 18.75 -1.83
N LEU A 157 -6.14 19.96 -2.35
CA LEU A 157 -5.57 21.10 -1.64
C LEU A 157 -6.53 21.59 -0.57
N VAL A 158 -6.04 21.53 0.66
CA VAL A 158 -6.78 21.87 1.87
C VAL A 158 -6.13 23.08 2.54
N VAL A 159 -6.96 23.97 3.09
CA VAL A 159 -6.53 25.15 3.83
C VAL A 159 -7.24 25.24 5.18
N THR A 160 -6.70 26.00 6.12
CA THR A 160 -7.44 26.30 7.36
C THR A 160 -8.60 27.26 7.08
N ALA A 161 -9.66 27.23 7.89
CA ALA A 161 -10.77 28.20 7.80
C ALA A 161 -10.26 29.65 7.88
N ALA A 162 -9.23 29.92 8.68
CA ALA A 162 -8.61 31.25 8.80
C ALA A 162 -7.91 31.67 7.48
N THR A 163 -7.21 30.76 6.81
CA THR A 163 -6.57 31.01 5.52
C THR A 163 -7.63 31.21 4.43
N ALA A 164 -8.69 30.39 4.43
CA ALA A 164 -9.82 30.52 3.52
C ALA A 164 -10.49 31.91 3.66
N GLU A 165 -10.75 32.36 4.87
CA GLU A 165 -11.33 33.69 5.14
C GLU A 165 -10.37 34.81 4.73
N LYS A 166 -9.09 34.71 5.09
CA LYS A 166 -8.08 35.76 4.80
C LYS A 166 -7.93 36.04 3.32
N TYR A 167 -7.95 35.01 2.49
CA TYR A 167 -7.73 35.11 1.05
C TYR A 167 -9.01 34.93 0.23
N ASN A 168 -10.15 34.68 0.89
CA ASN A 168 -11.44 34.40 0.27
C ASN A 168 -11.38 33.20 -0.70
N LEU A 169 -10.91 32.05 -0.17
CA LEU A 169 -10.69 30.83 -0.93
C LEU A 169 -11.87 29.87 -0.78
N GLU A 170 -12.46 29.48 -1.90
CA GLU A 170 -13.44 28.39 -2.00
C GLU A 170 -12.97 27.32 -3.00
N SER A 171 -12.12 27.70 -3.97
CA SER A 171 -11.68 26.86 -5.06
C SER A 171 -10.19 27.03 -5.41
N LEU A 172 -9.65 26.14 -6.24
CA LEU A 172 -8.32 26.27 -6.84
C LEU A 172 -8.23 27.49 -7.77
N GLU A 173 -9.35 27.94 -8.36
CA GLU A 173 -9.39 29.21 -9.12
C GLU A 173 -9.16 30.42 -8.22
N ASP A 174 -9.66 30.39 -6.97
CA ASP A 174 -9.43 31.46 -6.00
C ASP A 174 -7.99 31.41 -5.49
N LEU A 175 -7.47 30.21 -5.19
CA LEU A 175 -6.08 30.00 -4.80
C LEU A 175 -5.12 30.55 -5.87
N ALA A 176 -5.43 30.35 -7.15
CA ALA A 176 -4.61 30.82 -8.26
C ALA A 176 -4.39 32.35 -8.24
N LYS A 177 -5.37 33.12 -7.77
CA LYS A 177 -5.28 34.59 -7.70
C LYS A 177 -4.25 35.09 -6.68
N VAL A 178 -3.92 34.26 -5.68
CA VAL A 178 -2.99 34.56 -4.59
C VAL A 178 -1.84 33.56 -4.51
N CYS A 179 -1.69 32.70 -5.49
CA CYS A 179 -0.79 31.55 -5.50
C CYS A 179 0.67 31.93 -5.13
N GLY A 180 1.16 33.06 -5.62
CA GLY A 180 2.50 33.56 -5.28
C GLY A 180 2.73 33.96 -3.81
N GLU A 181 1.66 34.04 -3.00
CA GLU A 181 1.72 34.33 -1.56
C GLU A 181 1.58 33.04 -0.73
N ILE A 182 1.31 31.90 -1.36
CA ILE A 182 1.00 30.62 -0.73
C ILE A 182 2.23 29.71 -0.77
N THR A 183 2.53 29.09 0.36
CA THR A 183 3.42 27.93 0.45
C THR A 183 2.55 26.66 0.51
N ILE A 184 2.82 25.71 -0.37
CA ILE A 184 2.12 24.41 -0.40
C ILE A 184 2.99 23.36 0.32
N GLY A 185 2.40 22.66 1.28
CA GLY A 185 2.95 21.46 1.91
C GLY A 185 2.43 20.20 1.24
N ALA A 186 3.32 19.37 0.68
CA ALA A 186 2.93 18.14 -0.02
C ALA A 186 4.12 17.15 -0.11
N PRO A 187 3.90 15.87 -0.47
CA PRO A 187 4.98 14.94 -0.75
C PRO A 187 5.94 15.48 -1.83
N SER A 188 7.23 15.16 -1.70
CA SER A 188 8.25 15.63 -2.66
C SER A 188 7.93 15.30 -4.11
N THR A 189 7.26 14.16 -4.34
CA THR A 189 6.79 13.72 -5.67
C THR A 189 5.73 14.62 -6.29
N PHE A 190 4.99 15.40 -5.49
CA PHE A 190 4.00 16.39 -5.97
C PHE A 190 4.62 17.46 -6.86
N GLN A 191 5.92 17.73 -6.72
CA GLN A 191 6.64 18.69 -7.56
C GLN A 191 6.72 18.25 -9.03
N GLU A 192 6.66 16.95 -9.31
CA GLU A 192 6.91 16.39 -10.64
C GLU A 192 5.68 15.67 -11.23
N ARG A 193 4.70 15.30 -10.39
CA ARG A 193 3.49 14.61 -10.84
C ARG A 193 2.58 15.50 -11.66
N ALA A 194 1.94 14.92 -12.69
CA ALA A 194 1.07 15.65 -13.60
C ALA A 194 -0.05 16.45 -12.89
N TYR A 195 -0.61 15.92 -11.81
CA TYR A 195 -1.62 16.57 -10.99
C TYR A 195 -1.07 17.45 -9.86
N GLY A 196 0.25 17.45 -9.67
CA GLY A 196 0.92 18.28 -8.66
C GLY A 196 1.19 19.70 -9.14
N LEU A 197 2.40 20.22 -8.85
CA LEU A 197 2.77 21.58 -9.31
C LEU A 197 2.65 21.78 -10.82
N PRO A 198 3.01 20.82 -11.69
CA PRO A 198 2.77 20.93 -13.12
C PRO A 198 1.30 21.14 -13.48
N GLY A 199 0.39 20.35 -12.91
CA GLY A 199 -1.04 20.46 -13.18
C GLY A 199 -1.65 21.76 -12.64
N LEU A 200 -1.27 22.19 -11.44
CA LEU A 200 -1.70 23.49 -10.90
C LEU A 200 -1.26 24.66 -11.79
N LYS A 201 -0.06 24.59 -12.36
CA LYS A 201 0.42 25.59 -13.31
C LYS A 201 -0.34 25.53 -14.63
N GLU A 202 -0.56 24.35 -15.18
CA GLU A 202 -1.20 24.18 -16.49
C GLU A 202 -2.68 24.58 -16.45
N LYS A 203 -3.44 24.08 -15.48
CA LYS A 203 -4.89 24.23 -15.40
C LYS A 203 -5.32 25.56 -14.75
N TYR A 204 -4.59 25.98 -13.71
CA TYR A 204 -4.96 27.13 -12.91
C TYR A 204 -3.99 28.33 -13.06
N ASN A 205 -2.88 28.16 -13.79
CA ASN A 205 -1.79 29.15 -13.84
C ASN A 205 -1.28 29.51 -12.42
N CYS A 206 -1.29 28.52 -11.51
CA CYS A 206 -0.86 28.67 -10.12
C CYS A 206 0.59 28.19 -9.97
N GLU A 207 1.47 29.13 -9.68
CA GLU A 207 2.86 28.86 -9.28
C GLU A 207 3.01 29.35 -7.83
N PRO A 208 3.05 28.44 -6.82
CA PRO A 208 3.12 28.84 -5.43
C PRO A 208 4.40 29.58 -5.09
N GLY A 209 4.32 30.52 -4.14
CA GLY A 209 5.46 31.28 -3.65
C GLY A 209 6.49 30.43 -2.90
N GLY A 210 6.07 29.29 -2.35
CA GLY A 210 6.90 28.32 -1.66
C GLY A 210 6.36 26.89 -1.78
N PHE A 211 7.25 25.91 -1.55
CA PHE A 211 6.90 24.50 -1.47
C PHE A 211 7.69 23.88 -0.33
N GLU A 212 6.98 23.19 0.59
CA GLU A 212 7.56 22.42 1.69
C GLU A 212 7.33 20.93 1.44
N ALA A 213 8.41 20.17 1.32
CA ALA A 213 8.33 18.73 1.08
C ALA A 213 8.04 17.99 2.41
N ILE A 214 6.83 17.49 2.57
CA ILE A 214 6.38 16.74 3.73
C ILE A 214 5.90 15.36 3.25
N ASN A 215 6.63 14.30 3.60
CA ASN A 215 6.39 12.96 3.07
C ASN A 215 5.71 12.06 4.12
N ASP A 216 4.54 12.45 4.59
CA ASP A 216 3.72 11.66 5.52
C ASP A 216 2.30 11.37 5.00
N GLY A 217 2.07 11.59 3.69
CA GLY A 217 0.80 11.30 3.03
C GLY A 217 -0.38 12.12 3.54
N GLY A 218 -0.17 13.41 3.86
CA GLY A 218 -1.21 14.26 4.44
C GLY A 218 -1.50 13.97 5.92
N GLY A 219 -0.56 13.33 6.61
CA GLY A 219 -0.67 12.91 8.00
C GLY A 219 -0.42 14.01 9.04
N ASP A 220 -0.03 13.57 10.23
CA ASP A 220 0.10 14.47 11.41
C ASP A 220 1.11 15.60 11.20
N ILE A 221 2.22 15.37 10.44
CA ILE A 221 3.25 16.41 10.21
C ILE A 221 2.71 17.46 9.25
N THR A 222 2.08 17.05 8.15
CA THR A 222 1.41 17.94 7.19
C THR A 222 0.32 18.76 7.87
N LEU A 223 -0.54 18.11 8.68
CA LEU A 223 -1.58 18.78 9.44
C LEU A 223 -1.01 19.84 10.39
N GLN A 224 0.04 19.53 11.16
CA GLN A 224 0.64 20.49 12.08
C GLN A 224 1.27 21.67 11.33
N ALA A 225 1.94 21.45 10.20
CA ALA A 225 2.48 22.52 9.38
C ALA A 225 1.37 23.48 8.89
N LEU A 226 0.22 22.92 8.49
CA LEU A 226 -0.95 23.68 8.07
C LEU A 226 -1.57 24.47 9.23
N LEU A 227 -1.80 23.85 10.39
CA LEU A 227 -2.40 24.49 11.55
C LEU A 227 -1.50 25.57 12.19
N ASN A 228 -0.17 25.43 12.07
CA ASN A 228 0.80 26.41 12.54
C ASN A 228 1.03 27.58 11.56
N ASP A 229 0.40 27.55 10.36
CA ASP A 229 0.64 28.50 9.26
C ASP A 229 2.08 28.46 8.71
N ASP A 230 2.80 27.34 8.92
CA ASP A 230 4.11 27.10 8.27
C ASP A 230 3.91 26.91 6.76
N VAL A 231 2.79 26.28 6.36
CA VAL A 231 2.26 26.23 5.00
C VAL A 231 0.82 26.75 4.98
N GLN A 232 0.38 27.40 3.91
CA GLN A 232 -0.96 27.98 3.81
C GLN A 232 -1.96 27.04 3.14
N ALA A 233 -1.48 26.12 2.31
CA ALA A 233 -2.26 25.02 1.72
C ALA A 233 -1.47 23.73 1.84
N ALA A 234 -2.16 22.61 1.95
CA ALA A 234 -1.53 21.30 2.01
C ALA A 234 -2.28 20.30 1.15
N ASP A 235 -1.53 19.35 0.60
CA ASP A 235 -2.08 18.17 -0.05
C ASP A 235 -2.47 17.16 1.04
N ILE A 236 -3.78 16.98 1.21
CA ILE A 236 -4.38 16.05 2.18
C ILE A 236 -5.46 15.26 1.48
N TYR A 237 -5.41 13.94 1.59
CA TYR A 237 -6.36 13.05 0.95
C TYR A 237 -7.77 13.20 1.50
N THR A 238 -8.78 13.10 0.63
CA THR A 238 -10.18 13.37 0.96
C THR A 238 -10.77 12.43 2.03
N THR A 239 -10.20 11.27 2.23
CA THR A 239 -10.59 10.31 3.28
C THR A 239 -9.87 10.53 4.61
N THR A 240 -9.06 11.59 4.74
CA THR A 240 -8.32 11.90 5.96
C THR A 240 -9.23 12.54 7.02
N PRO A 241 -9.45 11.90 8.18
CA PRO A 241 -10.37 12.38 9.21
C PRO A 241 -10.02 13.76 9.77
N SER A 242 -8.75 14.15 9.72
CA SER A 242 -8.28 15.45 10.24
C SER A 242 -8.91 16.64 9.52
N ILE A 243 -9.43 16.47 8.29
CA ILE A 243 -10.15 17.50 7.56
C ILE A 243 -11.38 17.93 8.37
N GLN A 244 -12.22 16.98 8.78
CA GLN A 244 -13.42 17.26 9.57
C GLN A 244 -13.09 17.64 11.02
N ASP A 245 -12.11 16.97 11.62
CA ASP A 245 -11.75 17.13 13.04
C ASP A 245 -11.14 18.50 13.35
N ASN A 246 -10.64 19.20 12.32
CA ASN A 246 -10.02 20.53 12.45
C ASN A 246 -10.73 21.63 11.64
N ASP A 247 -11.96 21.39 11.16
CA ASP A 247 -12.73 22.32 10.35
C ASP A 247 -11.91 22.88 9.16
N LEU A 248 -11.14 22.01 8.47
CA LEU A 248 -10.36 22.39 7.32
C LEU A 248 -11.26 22.56 6.08
N VAL A 249 -10.87 23.42 5.17
CA VAL A 249 -11.58 23.69 3.92
C VAL A 249 -10.87 22.98 2.78
N VAL A 250 -11.55 22.04 2.15
CA VAL A 250 -11.13 21.43 0.90
C VAL A 250 -11.49 22.37 -0.24
N LEU A 251 -10.50 22.81 -1.04
CA LEU A 251 -10.75 23.71 -2.17
C LEU A 251 -11.39 22.93 -3.33
N GLU A 252 -12.46 23.50 -3.92
CA GLU A 252 -13.09 22.93 -5.10
C GLU A 252 -12.13 22.93 -6.29
N ASP A 253 -12.21 21.90 -7.13
CA ASP A 253 -11.34 21.67 -8.29
C ASP A 253 -12.16 21.62 -9.60
N PRO A 254 -12.67 22.77 -10.10
CA PRO A 254 -13.55 22.80 -11.26
C PRO A 254 -12.90 22.36 -12.58
N GLU A 255 -11.56 22.44 -12.70
CA GLU A 255 -10.83 22.00 -13.90
C GLU A 255 -10.37 20.52 -13.79
N ASN A 256 -10.80 19.81 -12.74
CA ASN A 256 -10.45 18.38 -12.49
C ASN A 256 -8.93 18.14 -12.60
N ASN A 257 -8.13 18.90 -11.84
CA ASN A 257 -6.72 18.64 -11.68
C ASN A 257 -6.48 17.30 -10.95
N PHE A 258 -7.32 17.03 -9.95
CA PHE A 258 -7.39 15.78 -9.21
C PHE A 258 -8.54 14.93 -9.77
N ILE A 259 -8.21 14.02 -10.69
CA ILE A 259 -9.17 13.18 -11.41
C ILE A 259 -9.74 12.06 -10.52
N ALA A 260 -10.72 11.30 -11.01
CA ALA A 260 -11.36 10.21 -10.27
C ALA A 260 -10.34 9.18 -9.75
N GLN A 261 -10.49 8.74 -8.49
CA GLN A 261 -9.53 7.94 -7.75
C GLN A 261 -10.19 6.76 -7.05
N GLN A 262 -10.92 5.93 -7.81
CA GLN A 262 -11.45 4.70 -7.25
C GLN A 262 -10.30 3.78 -6.82
N VAL A 263 -10.45 3.20 -5.62
CA VAL A 263 -9.53 2.17 -5.11
C VAL A 263 -9.73 0.89 -5.91
N LEU A 264 -8.62 0.31 -6.34
CA LEU A 264 -8.61 -0.93 -7.11
C LEU A 264 -7.36 -1.77 -6.82
N PRO A 265 -7.42 -3.10 -6.97
CA PRO A 265 -6.23 -3.95 -6.90
C PRO A 265 -5.43 -3.86 -8.19
N LEU A 266 -4.16 -3.47 -8.11
CA LEU A 266 -3.16 -3.68 -9.16
C LEU A 266 -2.44 -4.99 -8.89
N VAL A 267 -2.40 -5.90 -9.86
CA VAL A 267 -1.88 -7.26 -9.68
C VAL A 267 -0.94 -7.66 -10.80
N ASN A 268 0.01 -8.53 -10.48
CA ASN A 268 0.74 -9.29 -11.48
C ASN A 268 -0.14 -10.48 -11.90
N THR A 269 -0.80 -10.39 -13.05
CA THR A 269 -1.73 -11.41 -13.54
C THR A 269 -1.04 -12.72 -13.93
N GLY A 270 0.28 -12.71 -14.10
CA GLY A 270 1.08 -13.91 -14.35
C GLY A 270 1.30 -14.76 -13.07
N THR A 271 1.22 -14.16 -11.88
CA THR A 271 1.46 -14.84 -10.59
C THR A 271 0.19 -14.98 -9.77
N VAL A 272 -0.73 -14.01 -9.83
CA VAL A 272 -1.98 -14.00 -9.05
C VAL A 272 -3.05 -14.81 -9.76
N SER A 273 -3.45 -15.94 -9.17
CA SER A 273 -4.44 -16.86 -9.74
C SER A 273 -5.83 -16.24 -9.91
N SER A 274 -6.64 -16.74 -10.85
CA SER A 274 -8.02 -16.27 -11.05
C SER A 274 -8.86 -16.35 -9.76
N GLN A 275 -8.63 -17.37 -8.89
CA GLN A 275 -9.34 -17.47 -7.62
C GLN A 275 -8.94 -16.35 -6.65
N ALA A 276 -7.67 -15.94 -6.62
CA ALA A 276 -7.21 -14.79 -5.83
C ALA A 276 -7.82 -13.49 -6.37
N GLN A 277 -7.85 -13.31 -7.70
CA GLN A 277 -8.47 -12.15 -8.34
C GLN A 277 -9.98 -12.06 -8.02
N GLU A 278 -10.72 -13.18 -8.06
CA GLU A 278 -12.14 -13.22 -7.66
C GLU A 278 -12.33 -12.87 -6.18
N THR A 279 -11.40 -13.23 -5.31
CA THR A 279 -11.43 -12.86 -3.89
C THR A 279 -11.24 -11.36 -3.70
N LEU A 280 -10.27 -10.76 -4.40
CA LEU A 280 -10.04 -9.31 -4.37
C LEU A 280 -11.23 -8.54 -4.94
N ASN A 281 -11.88 -9.02 -6.00
CA ASN A 281 -13.09 -8.41 -6.55
C ASN A 281 -14.26 -8.41 -5.54
N LYS A 282 -14.36 -9.42 -4.67
CA LYS A 282 -15.36 -9.40 -3.59
C LYS A 282 -15.04 -8.34 -2.54
N VAL A 283 -13.77 -8.10 -2.24
CA VAL A 283 -13.36 -6.99 -1.38
C VAL A 283 -13.75 -5.65 -2.01
N SER A 284 -13.42 -5.47 -3.30
CA SER A 284 -13.78 -4.24 -4.03
C SER A 284 -15.28 -3.97 -4.02
N ALA A 285 -16.12 -5.01 -4.14
CA ALA A 285 -17.58 -4.86 -4.14
C ALA A 285 -18.15 -4.38 -2.79
N GLU A 286 -17.44 -4.53 -1.70
CA GLU A 286 -17.89 -4.18 -0.34
C GLU A 286 -17.23 -2.90 0.21
N LEU A 287 -16.12 -2.47 -0.38
CA LEU A 287 -15.34 -1.33 0.12
C LEU A 287 -15.95 -0.01 -0.37
N THR A 288 -16.33 0.87 0.56
CA THR A 288 -16.91 2.19 0.31
C THR A 288 -16.01 3.31 0.83
N THR A 289 -16.23 4.54 0.39
CA THR A 289 -15.54 5.74 0.92
C THR A 289 -15.84 5.93 2.41
N GLU A 290 -17.04 5.59 2.90
CA GLU A 290 -17.37 5.65 4.32
C GLU A 290 -16.56 4.64 5.14
N ASP A 291 -16.33 3.44 4.60
CA ASP A 291 -15.43 2.46 5.22
C ASP A 291 -14.02 3.01 5.35
N LEU A 292 -13.47 3.63 4.29
CA LEU A 292 -12.14 4.24 4.33
C LEU A 292 -12.04 5.34 5.39
N LEU A 293 -13.02 6.26 5.45
CA LEU A 293 -13.08 7.30 6.48
C LEU A 293 -13.09 6.71 7.90
N SER A 294 -13.88 5.65 8.12
CA SER A 294 -13.95 4.97 9.42
C SER A 294 -12.65 4.29 9.78
N LEU A 295 -12.08 3.51 8.87
CA LEU A 295 -10.81 2.79 9.06
C LEU A 295 -9.64 3.76 9.28
N ASN A 296 -9.58 4.84 8.50
CA ASN A 296 -8.56 5.87 8.66
C ASN A 296 -8.67 6.56 10.04
N ARG A 297 -9.89 6.78 10.54
CA ARG A 297 -10.13 7.34 11.87
C ARG A 297 -9.61 6.42 12.98
N GLU A 298 -9.79 5.10 12.83
CA GLU A 298 -9.28 4.13 13.79
C GLU A 298 -7.75 4.06 13.81
N VAL A 299 -7.12 4.08 12.64
CA VAL A 299 -5.67 3.88 12.49
C VAL A 299 -4.89 5.20 12.65
N SER A 300 -5.34 6.26 12.01
CA SER A 300 -4.64 7.56 11.99
C SER A 300 -5.14 8.53 13.05
N GLY A 301 -6.35 8.33 13.59
CA GLY A 301 -6.94 9.15 14.65
C GLY A 301 -6.31 8.91 16.03
N SER A 302 -7.01 9.31 17.08
CA SER A 302 -6.51 9.22 18.46
C SER A 302 -6.30 7.79 18.96
N GLU A 303 -6.99 6.81 18.39
CA GLU A 303 -6.91 5.41 18.82
C GLU A 303 -5.61 4.74 18.38
N LYS A 304 -5.03 5.16 17.26
CA LYS A 304 -3.78 4.61 16.68
C LYS A 304 -3.81 3.08 16.61
N ARG A 305 -4.95 2.50 16.18
CA ARG A 305 -5.10 1.04 16.03
C ARG A 305 -4.09 0.49 15.03
N ASN A 306 -3.74 -0.78 15.19
CA ASN A 306 -2.94 -1.48 14.19
C ASN A 306 -3.78 -1.69 12.92
N PRO A 307 -3.26 -1.40 11.70
CA PRO A 307 -3.96 -1.63 10.44
C PRO A 307 -4.51 -3.05 10.27
N ALA A 308 -3.76 -4.08 10.67
CA ALA A 308 -4.20 -5.48 10.60
C ALA A 308 -5.42 -5.77 11.49
N ASP A 309 -5.48 -5.17 12.69
CA ASP A 309 -6.62 -5.36 13.60
C ASP A 309 -7.88 -4.67 13.06
N ALA A 310 -7.74 -3.47 12.50
CA ALA A 310 -8.84 -2.74 11.87
C ALA A 310 -9.35 -3.48 10.63
N ALA A 311 -8.44 -3.99 9.78
CA ALA A 311 -8.76 -4.78 8.61
C ALA A 311 -9.50 -6.08 8.97
N ALA A 312 -9.06 -6.79 10.01
CA ALA A 312 -9.70 -8.03 10.45
C ALA A 312 -11.14 -7.82 10.95
N ASP A 313 -11.38 -6.72 11.69
CA ASP A 313 -12.73 -6.37 12.14
C ASP A 313 -13.63 -6.00 10.96
N TRP A 314 -13.14 -5.21 10.00
CA TRP A 314 -13.87 -4.85 8.77
C TRP A 314 -14.22 -6.10 7.95
N LEU A 315 -13.26 -7.00 7.71
CA LEU A 315 -13.50 -8.26 6.99
C LEU A 315 -14.57 -9.12 7.65
N LYS A 316 -14.59 -9.17 8.99
CA LYS A 316 -15.61 -9.88 9.75
C LYS A 316 -16.98 -9.23 9.62
N GLU A 317 -17.05 -7.91 9.67
CA GLU A 317 -18.30 -7.15 9.50
C GLU A 317 -18.91 -7.37 8.12
N LYS A 318 -18.07 -7.36 7.07
CA LYS A 318 -18.50 -7.59 5.68
C LYS A 318 -18.71 -9.08 5.35
N GLY A 319 -18.43 -10.00 6.29
CA GLY A 319 -18.58 -11.45 6.06
C GLY A 319 -17.56 -12.03 5.09
N LEU A 320 -16.41 -11.38 4.96
CA LEU A 320 -15.28 -11.79 4.12
C LEU A 320 -14.16 -12.49 4.93
N ALA A 321 -14.24 -12.52 6.27
CA ALA A 321 -13.40 -13.35 7.13
C ALA A 321 -13.86 -14.81 7.06
N GLY A 322 -12.89 -15.77 7.03
CA GLY A 322 -13.15 -17.20 7.01
C GLY A 322 -13.73 -17.76 8.33
#